data_5ee308ee31bc0a9439720e9a27a6bcde
#
_entry.id   5ee308ee31bc0a9439720e9a27a6bcde
#
_cell.length_a   1.000
_cell.length_b   1.000
_cell.length_c   1.000
_cell.angle_alpha   90.00
_cell.angle_beta   90.00
_cell.angle_gamma   90.00
#
_symmetry.space_group_name_H-M   'P 1'
#
loop_
_entity.id
_entity.type
_entity.pdbx_description
1 polymer ?
#
loop_
_entity_poly.entity_id
_entity_poly.type
_entity_poly.pdbx_seq_one_letter_code
_entity_poly.pdbx_strand_id
1 'polypeptide(L)'
;MRNKIDYGIDLGTTNSAIARMENGVPTIKKSETLKDTIPSCVHFNKRQDILVGDTAFNVMKNDNTRALKTFESGKTNTFIEFKRTMGTTHNYECSNMSKNLTPEELSAEVLKKLKSFIQDENLYSIVITVPAKFLNPQNEATMKAAKLAGFKHVQLLQEPVAAATAYGLTAKNKD
;
A
#
# COMPACT_ATOMS: atom_id res chain seq x y z
N MET A 1 19.57 -19.26 2.93
CA MET A 1 18.33 -18.48 2.60
C MET A 1 17.37 -18.67 3.75
N ARG A 2 16.81 -17.59 4.31
CA ARG A 2 15.74 -17.70 5.31
C ARG A 2 14.51 -18.30 4.65
N ASN A 3 14.03 -19.45 5.12
CA ASN A 3 12.80 -20.11 4.63
C ASN A 3 11.54 -19.51 5.28
N LYS A 4 11.65 -18.39 6.00
CA LYS A 4 10.57 -17.76 6.75
C LYS A 4 10.41 -16.31 6.32
N ILE A 5 9.17 -15.91 6.04
CA ILE A 5 8.82 -14.50 5.78
C ILE A 5 8.46 -13.88 7.12
N ASP A 6 9.23 -12.88 7.54
CA ASP A 6 9.05 -12.20 8.83
C ASP A 6 8.31 -10.86 8.71
N TYR A 7 7.87 -10.48 7.51
CA TYR A 7 7.22 -9.21 7.23
C TYR A 7 5.82 -9.39 6.66
N GLY A 8 4.91 -8.56 7.14
CA GLY A 8 3.54 -8.47 6.63
C GLY A 8 3.17 -7.02 6.29
N ILE A 9 2.47 -6.83 5.18
CA ILE A 9 1.86 -5.55 4.79
C ILE A 9 0.35 -5.70 4.79
N ASP A 10 -0.31 -4.77 5.44
CA ASP A 10 -1.71 -4.47 5.17
C ASP A 10 -1.77 -3.33 4.14
N LEU A 11 -2.08 -3.70 2.89
CA LEU A 11 -2.28 -2.74 1.81
C LEU A 11 -3.75 -2.34 1.77
N GLY A 12 -4.14 -1.37 2.58
CA GLY A 12 -5.52 -0.92 2.71
C GLY A 12 -5.98 0.04 1.61
N THR A 13 -7.30 0.19 1.44
CA THR A 13 -7.89 1.17 0.51
C THR A 13 -7.59 2.61 0.94
N THR A 14 -7.65 2.88 2.25
CA THR A 14 -7.46 4.21 2.82
C THR A 14 -6.10 4.36 3.48
N ASN A 15 -5.69 3.39 4.28
CA ASN A 15 -4.42 3.39 5.01
C ASN A 15 -3.70 2.06 4.82
N SER A 16 -2.39 2.10 4.89
CA SER A 16 -1.52 0.92 4.78
C SER A 16 -0.48 0.90 5.89
N ALA A 17 -0.06 -0.30 6.27
CA ALA A 17 0.92 -0.53 7.33
C ALA A 17 1.88 -1.66 6.98
N ILE A 18 3.05 -1.67 7.61
CA ILE A 18 4.01 -2.76 7.56
C ILE A 18 4.41 -3.18 8.97
N ALA A 19 4.45 -4.48 9.21
CA ALA A 19 4.90 -5.07 10.46
C ALA A 19 6.03 -6.08 10.22
N ARG A 20 6.89 -6.25 11.23
CA ARG A 20 7.93 -7.26 11.29
C ARG A 20 7.69 -8.19 12.48
N MET A 21 7.97 -9.47 12.31
CA MET A 21 8.03 -10.41 13.42
C MET A 21 9.38 -10.24 14.16
N GLU A 22 9.33 -9.75 15.38
CA GLU A 22 10.51 -9.53 16.24
C GLU A 22 10.39 -10.39 17.49
N ASN A 23 11.29 -11.35 17.64
CA ASN A 23 11.29 -12.30 18.80
C ASN A 23 9.94 -13.00 19.03
N GLY A 24 9.24 -13.34 17.94
CA GLY A 24 7.94 -13.99 18.01
C GLY A 24 6.74 -13.04 18.22
N VAL A 25 6.97 -11.74 18.28
CA VAL A 25 5.94 -10.70 18.46
C VAL A 25 5.85 -9.85 17.20
N PRO A 26 4.65 -9.63 16.62
CA PRO A 26 4.48 -8.71 15.50
C PRO A 26 4.65 -7.26 15.97
N THR A 27 5.58 -6.55 15.34
CA THR A 27 5.90 -5.15 15.66
C THR A 27 5.65 -4.29 14.43
N ILE A 28 4.78 -3.29 14.55
CA ILE A 28 4.52 -2.33 13.45
C ILE A 28 5.73 -1.42 13.29
N LYS A 29 6.17 -1.27 12.04
CA LYS A 29 7.22 -0.30 11.69
C LYS A 29 6.60 1.07 11.49
N LYS A 30 7.02 2.00 12.31
CA LYS A 30 6.52 3.38 12.32
C LYS A 30 6.92 4.13 11.05
N SER A 31 6.04 5.00 10.57
CA SER A 31 6.36 5.97 9.54
C SER A 31 7.35 7.03 10.04
N GLU A 32 7.84 7.88 9.14
CA GLU A 32 8.71 9.02 9.48
C GLU A 32 8.04 10.00 10.46
N THR A 33 6.71 10.01 10.52
CA THR A 33 5.90 10.79 11.45
C THR A 33 5.47 10.01 12.69
N LEU A 34 6.13 8.87 12.96
CA LEU A 34 5.88 7.97 14.09
C LEU A 34 4.47 7.37 14.16
N LYS A 35 3.77 7.31 13.04
CA LYS A 35 2.45 6.68 12.92
C LYS A 35 2.57 5.20 12.57
N ASP A 36 1.57 4.42 12.99
CA ASP A 36 1.45 2.99 12.69
C ASP A 36 1.01 2.72 11.24
N THR A 37 0.33 3.68 10.62
CA THR A 37 -0.17 3.60 9.25
C THR A 37 0.18 4.84 8.47
N ILE A 38 0.20 4.71 7.13
CA ILE A 38 0.24 5.85 6.21
C ILE A 38 -1.00 5.85 5.34
N PRO A 39 -1.50 7.01 4.91
CA PRO A 39 -2.53 7.07 3.88
C PRO A 39 -2.10 6.35 2.59
N SER A 40 -2.99 5.55 2.00
CA SER A 40 -2.81 4.96 0.66
C SER A 40 -3.06 6.05 -0.39
N CYS A 41 -2.16 7.03 -0.43
CA CYS A 41 -2.24 8.24 -1.22
C CYS A 41 -0.92 8.47 -1.95
N VAL A 42 -0.98 8.78 -3.25
CA VAL A 42 0.19 9.05 -4.11
C VAL A 42 -0.03 10.36 -4.85
N HIS A 43 0.96 11.23 -4.84
CA HIS A 43 0.96 12.50 -5.57
C HIS A 43 2.19 12.60 -6.47
N PHE A 44 1.99 13.09 -7.69
CA PHE A 44 3.05 13.40 -8.64
C PHE A 44 3.13 14.92 -8.82
N ASN A 45 4.23 15.52 -8.40
CA ASN A 45 4.40 16.96 -8.53
C ASN A 45 4.86 17.35 -9.95
N LYS A 46 4.92 18.66 -10.23
CA LYS A 46 5.37 19.20 -11.54
C LYS A 46 6.83 18.88 -11.88
N ARG A 47 7.66 18.53 -10.89
CA ARG A 47 9.06 18.08 -11.09
C ARG A 47 9.15 16.58 -11.29
N GLN A 48 7.99 15.89 -11.35
CA GLN A 48 7.86 14.43 -11.46
C GLN A 48 8.35 13.67 -10.21
N ASP A 49 8.53 14.35 -9.07
CA ASP A 49 8.78 13.67 -7.81
C ASP A 49 7.50 12.99 -7.34
N ILE A 50 7.66 11.84 -6.71
CA ILE A 50 6.57 11.02 -6.19
C ILE A 50 6.49 11.20 -4.67
N LEU A 51 5.38 11.74 -4.20
CA LEU A 51 5.06 11.85 -2.79
C LEU A 51 4.07 10.73 -2.41
N VAL A 52 4.24 10.12 -1.26
CA VAL A 52 3.39 9.00 -0.80
C VAL A 52 3.04 9.19 0.67
N GLY A 53 1.85 8.75 1.04
CA GLY A 53 1.39 8.77 2.43
C GLY A 53 0.97 10.17 2.89
N ASP A 54 1.39 10.56 4.09
CA ASP A 54 0.99 11.84 4.72
C ASP A 54 1.34 13.06 3.87
N THR A 55 2.50 13.07 3.21
CA THR A 55 2.92 14.18 2.35
C THR A 55 2.00 14.35 1.15
N ALA A 56 1.66 13.27 0.47
CA ALA A 56 0.71 13.28 -0.64
C ALA A 56 -0.70 13.69 -0.18
N PHE A 57 -1.14 13.19 0.95
CA PHE A 57 -2.46 13.49 1.51
C PHE A 57 -2.59 14.96 1.93
N ASN A 58 -1.52 15.57 2.47
CA ASN A 58 -1.50 16.99 2.79
C ASN A 58 -1.56 17.87 1.53
N VAL A 59 -0.89 17.49 0.44
CA VAL A 59 -1.04 18.20 -0.85
C VAL A 59 -2.49 18.15 -1.30
N MET A 60 -3.15 16.99 -1.28
CA MET A 60 -4.55 16.86 -1.64
C MET A 60 -5.46 17.78 -0.81
N LYS A 61 -5.26 17.83 0.50
CA LYS A 61 -6.04 18.72 1.38
C LYS A 61 -5.86 20.18 1.00
N ASN A 62 -4.62 20.60 0.73
CA ASN A 62 -4.31 21.98 0.36
C ASN A 62 -4.91 22.33 -1.01
N ASP A 63 -4.86 21.42 -1.99
CA ASP A 63 -5.44 21.61 -3.31
C ASP A 63 -6.97 21.71 -3.23
N ASN A 64 -7.62 20.85 -2.45
CA ASN A 64 -9.07 20.92 -2.22
C ASN A 64 -9.47 22.24 -1.55
N THR A 65 -8.70 22.70 -0.56
CA THR A 65 -8.95 23.98 0.12
C THR A 65 -8.79 25.17 -0.84
N ARG A 66 -7.80 25.09 -1.74
CA ARG A 66 -7.59 26.11 -2.78
C ARG A 66 -8.73 26.11 -3.79
N ALA A 67 -9.11 24.93 -4.30
CA ALA A 67 -10.21 24.77 -5.26
C ALA A 67 -11.54 25.34 -4.72
N LEU A 68 -11.84 25.10 -3.44
CA LEU A 68 -13.02 25.68 -2.78
C LEU A 68 -12.97 27.21 -2.72
N LYS A 69 -11.79 27.82 -2.59
CA LYS A 69 -11.63 29.29 -2.54
C LYS A 69 -11.66 29.94 -3.92
N THR A 70 -11.20 29.26 -4.95
CA THR A 70 -11.07 29.81 -6.32
C THR A 70 -12.19 29.38 -7.25
N PHE A 71 -13.06 28.45 -6.82
CA PHE A 71 -14.07 27.80 -7.67
C PHE A 71 -13.49 27.13 -8.93
N GLU A 72 -12.20 26.80 -8.90
CA GLU A 72 -11.51 26.11 -9.99
C GLU A 72 -11.45 24.60 -9.71
N SER A 73 -12.06 23.81 -10.57
CA SER A 73 -11.84 22.36 -10.59
C SER A 73 -10.54 22.02 -11.34
N GLY A 74 -9.41 22.04 -10.63
CA GLY A 74 -8.14 21.61 -11.20
C GLY A 74 -8.05 20.08 -11.33
N LYS A 75 -7.44 19.58 -12.40
CA LYS A 75 -7.05 18.16 -12.47
C LYS A 75 -6.05 17.89 -11.35
N THR A 76 -6.42 17.05 -10.40
CA THR A 76 -5.51 16.64 -9.33
C THR A 76 -4.54 15.59 -9.88
N ASN A 77 -3.27 15.69 -9.50
CA ASN A 77 -2.27 14.65 -9.72
C ASN A 77 -2.05 13.85 -8.42
N THR A 78 -3.07 13.81 -7.57
CA THR A 78 -3.10 13.03 -6.33
C THR A 78 -4.16 11.94 -6.43
N PHE A 79 -3.76 10.71 -6.13
CA PHE A 79 -4.58 9.53 -6.30
C PHE A 79 -4.78 8.83 -4.97
N ILE A 80 -6.03 8.43 -4.71
CA ILE A 80 -6.48 7.69 -3.53
C ILE A 80 -7.42 6.55 -3.95
N GLU A 81 -7.69 5.64 -3.05
CA GLU A 81 -8.67 4.54 -3.22
C GLU A 81 -8.45 3.63 -4.45
N PHE A 82 -7.30 3.68 -5.08
CA PHE A 82 -6.97 2.90 -6.27
C PHE A 82 -6.99 1.38 -6.03
N LYS A 83 -6.97 0.91 -4.78
CA LYS A 83 -7.19 -0.50 -4.46
C LYS A 83 -8.57 -0.99 -4.93
N ARG A 84 -9.57 -0.11 -5.02
CA ARG A 84 -10.92 -0.44 -5.48
C ARG A 84 -10.98 -0.86 -6.96
N THR A 85 -10.03 -0.39 -7.74
CA THR A 85 -9.94 -0.65 -9.19
C THR A 85 -8.85 -1.66 -9.56
N MET A 86 -8.23 -2.30 -8.56
CA MET A 86 -7.25 -3.36 -8.79
C MET A 86 -7.82 -4.50 -9.64
N GLY A 87 -7.05 -4.96 -10.62
CA GLY A 87 -7.45 -6.04 -11.52
C GLY A 87 -8.52 -5.65 -12.55
N THR A 88 -8.75 -4.35 -12.75
CA THR A 88 -9.62 -3.82 -13.81
C THR A 88 -8.81 -3.09 -14.89
N THR A 89 -9.46 -2.64 -15.95
CA THR A 89 -8.86 -1.83 -17.01
C THR A 89 -8.86 -0.32 -16.69
N HIS A 90 -9.24 0.06 -15.47
CA HIS A 90 -9.29 1.46 -15.06
C HIS A 90 -7.88 2.06 -15.02
N ASN A 91 -7.74 3.28 -15.55
CA ASN A 91 -6.50 4.04 -15.56
C ASN A 91 -6.73 5.43 -14.98
N TYR A 92 -5.71 5.97 -14.36
CA TYR A 92 -5.68 7.28 -13.74
C TYR A 92 -4.83 8.24 -14.58
N GLU A 93 -5.45 9.26 -15.18
CA GLU A 93 -4.73 10.29 -15.93
C GLU A 93 -3.83 11.10 -14.97
N CYS A 94 -2.54 11.10 -15.23
CA CYS A 94 -1.56 11.91 -14.51
C CYS A 94 -0.93 12.93 -15.45
N SER A 95 -1.42 14.17 -15.41
CA SER A 95 -0.98 15.24 -16.30
C SER A 95 0.48 15.65 -16.03
N ASN A 96 0.93 15.63 -14.78
CA ASN A 96 2.31 15.95 -14.42
C ASN A 96 3.33 14.91 -14.95
N MET A 97 2.88 13.66 -15.17
CA MET A 97 3.71 12.59 -15.76
C MET A 97 3.44 12.40 -17.25
N SER A 98 2.47 13.11 -17.83
CA SER A 98 2.01 12.95 -19.21
C SER A 98 1.68 11.49 -19.58
N LYS A 99 1.14 10.74 -18.62
CA LYS A 99 0.76 9.32 -18.81
C LYS A 99 -0.43 8.92 -17.97
N ASN A 100 -1.04 7.79 -18.34
CA ASN A 100 -2.01 7.10 -17.51
C ASN A 100 -1.30 6.11 -16.58
N LEU A 101 -1.73 6.07 -15.34
CA LEU A 101 -1.22 5.18 -14.29
C LEU A 101 -2.23 4.08 -14.02
N THR A 102 -1.77 2.86 -13.85
CA THR A 102 -2.60 1.74 -13.44
C THR A 102 -2.74 1.68 -11.91
N PRO A 103 -3.80 1.04 -11.39
CA PRO A 103 -3.93 0.81 -9.94
C PRO A 103 -2.72 0.09 -9.35
N GLU A 104 -2.10 -0.83 -10.10
CA GLU A 104 -0.91 -1.57 -9.69
C GLU A 104 0.31 -0.67 -9.56
N GLU A 105 0.52 0.28 -10.49
CA GLU A 105 1.61 1.25 -10.39
C GLU A 105 1.45 2.14 -9.17
N LEU A 106 0.24 2.64 -8.90
CA LEU A 106 -0.05 3.44 -7.71
C LEU A 106 0.14 2.64 -6.41
N SER A 107 -0.34 1.40 -6.38
CA SER A 107 -0.14 0.49 -5.26
C SER A 107 1.34 0.17 -5.02
N ALA A 108 2.12 0.04 -6.10
CA ALA A 108 3.56 -0.18 -6.01
C ALA A 108 4.28 0.98 -5.31
N GLU A 109 3.87 2.23 -5.54
CA GLU A 109 4.48 3.38 -4.86
C GLU A 109 4.21 3.35 -3.35
N VAL A 110 2.99 2.96 -2.92
CA VAL A 110 2.68 2.75 -1.50
C VAL A 110 3.53 1.63 -0.91
N LEU A 111 3.68 0.52 -1.62
CA LEU A 111 4.51 -0.61 -1.20
C LEU A 111 6.00 -0.25 -1.09
N LYS A 112 6.53 0.55 -2.04
CA LYS A 112 7.91 1.08 -1.96
C LYS A 112 8.09 1.96 -0.73
N LYS A 113 7.11 2.83 -0.43
CA LYS A 113 7.14 3.70 0.75
C LYS A 113 7.16 2.88 2.03
N LEU A 114 6.29 1.88 2.17
CA LEU A 114 6.29 0.99 3.34
C LEU A 114 7.60 0.21 3.46
N LYS A 115 8.15 -0.28 2.34
CA LYS A 115 9.45 -0.96 2.30
C LYS A 115 10.58 -0.06 2.81
N SER A 116 10.53 1.24 2.54
CA SER A 116 11.56 2.20 2.96
C SER A 116 11.63 2.41 4.48
N PHE A 117 10.61 1.97 5.25
CA PHE A 117 10.65 2.00 6.72
C PHE A 117 11.58 0.93 7.31
N ILE A 118 11.98 -0.06 6.49
CA ILE A 118 12.94 -1.08 6.86
C ILE A 118 14.31 -0.62 6.39
N GLN A 119 15.14 -0.17 7.32
CA GLN A 119 16.46 0.43 7.03
C GLN A 119 17.62 -0.50 7.39
N ASP A 120 17.36 -1.54 8.17
CA ASP A 120 18.38 -2.43 8.73
C ASP A 120 18.68 -3.66 7.86
N GLU A 121 17.83 -3.92 6.84
CA GLU A 121 18.04 -5.02 5.89
C GLU A 121 17.35 -4.79 4.53
N ASN A 122 17.78 -5.55 3.52
CA ASN A 122 17.11 -5.56 2.22
C ASN A 122 15.87 -6.47 2.27
N LEU A 123 14.70 -5.89 2.15
CA LEU A 123 13.42 -6.59 2.19
C LEU A 123 13.01 -7.08 0.79
N TYR A 124 13.05 -8.41 0.59
CA TYR A 124 12.66 -9.07 -0.67
C TYR A 124 11.44 -9.99 -0.55
N SER A 125 11.12 -10.43 0.67
CA SER A 125 10.05 -11.41 0.92
C SER A 125 8.99 -10.79 1.82
N ILE A 126 7.70 -10.92 1.43
CA ILE A 126 6.59 -10.25 2.12
C ILE A 126 5.31 -11.05 2.04
N VAL A 127 4.51 -11.00 3.10
CA VAL A 127 3.09 -11.38 3.08
C VAL A 127 2.26 -10.11 2.90
N ILE A 128 1.32 -10.08 1.97
CA ILE A 128 0.39 -8.95 1.77
C ILE A 128 -1.03 -9.45 2.04
N THR A 129 -1.77 -8.72 2.87
CA THR A 129 -3.17 -9.05 3.13
C THR A 129 -4.08 -8.56 1.99
N VAL A 130 -5.07 -9.38 1.65
CA VAL A 130 -6.08 -9.10 0.64
C VAL A 130 -7.48 -9.37 1.18
N PRO A 131 -8.51 -8.62 0.74
CA PRO A 131 -9.89 -8.91 1.10
C PRO A 131 -10.30 -10.33 0.70
N ALA A 132 -11.12 -10.99 1.52
CA ALA A 132 -11.63 -12.34 1.19
C ALA A 132 -12.42 -12.39 -0.13
N LYS A 133 -13.02 -11.27 -0.52
CA LYS A 133 -13.78 -11.14 -1.78
C LYS A 133 -12.94 -10.92 -3.03
N PHE A 134 -11.61 -10.78 -2.89
CA PHE A 134 -10.74 -10.64 -4.05
C PHE A 134 -10.73 -11.93 -4.86
N LEU A 135 -11.00 -11.79 -6.15
CA LEU A 135 -10.89 -12.85 -7.14
C LEU A 135 -9.49 -12.88 -7.77
N ASN A 136 -9.26 -13.81 -8.69
CA ASN A 136 -7.95 -13.97 -9.34
C ASN A 136 -7.41 -12.67 -9.96
N PRO A 137 -8.19 -11.86 -10.71
CA PRO A 137 -7.66 -10.63 -11.29
C PRO A 137 -7.10 -9.64 -10.26
N GLN A 138 -7.78 -9.45 -9.11
CA GLN A 138 -7.32 -8.57 -8.05
C GLN A 138 -6.08 -9.13 -7.33
N ASN A 139 -6.03 -10.45 -7.12
CA ASN A 139 -4.88 -11.11 -6.53
C ASN A 139 -3.64 -10.98 -7.44
N GLU A 140 -3.80 -11.24 -8.75
CA GLU A 140 -2.72 -11.07 -9.73
C GLU A 140 -2.24 -9.61 -9.82
N ALA A 141 -3.16 -8.64 -9.78
CA ALA A 141 -2.84 -7.23 -9.75
C ALA A 141 -2.05 -6.85 -8.48
N THR A 142 -2.42 -7.41 -7.31
CA THR A 142 -1.67 -7.21 -6.06
C THR A 142 -0.27 -7.80 -6.15
N MET A 143 -0.13 -8.99 -6.70
CA MET A 143 1.18 -9.61 -6.97
C MET A 143 2.03 -8.79 -7.93
N LYS A 144 1.43 -8.24 -8.99
CA LYS A 144 2.09 -7.35 -9.96
C LYS A 144 2.59 -6.07 -9.27
N ALA A 145 1.75 -5.42 -8.45
CA ALA A 145 2.13 -4.24 -7.68
C ALA A 145 3.34 -4.53 -6.76
N ALA A 146 3.34 -5.65 -6.08
CA ALA A 146 4.45 -6.06 -5.22
C ALA A 146 5.75 -6.30 -6.00
N LYS A 147 5.68 -6.92 -7.18
CA LYS A 147 6.84 -7.09 -8.06
C LYS A 147 7.38 -5.74 -8.56
N LEU A 148 6.50 -4.79 -8.93
CA LEU A 148 6.88 -3.42 -9.31
C LEU A 148 7.55 -2.67 -8.14
N ALA A 149 7.19 -2.98 -6.90
CA ALA A 149 7.84 -2.46 -5.71
C ALA A 149 9.18 -3.15 -5.36
N GLY A 150 9.60 -4.13 -6.15
CA GLY A 150 10.88 -4.82 -6.01
C GLY A 150 10.86 -5.93 -4.96
N PHE A 151 9.69 -6.51 -4.63
CA PHE A 151 9.61 -7.74 -3.88
C PHE A 151 9.81 -8.96 -4.81
N LYS A 152 10.59 -9.93 -4.36
CA LYS A 152 10.90 -11.15 -5.12
C LYS A 152 10.00 -12.33 -4.74
N HIS A 153 9.66 -12.41 -3.45
CA HIS A 153 8.83 -13.47 -2.89
C HIS A 153 7.63 -12.84 -2.19
N VAL A 154 6.45 -13.04 -2.75
CA VAL A 154 5.20 -12.46 -2.27
C VAL A 154 4.22 -13.58 -1.99
N GLN A 155 3.65 -13.58 -0.80
CA GLN A 155 2.54 -14.45 -0.42
C GLN A 155 1.33 -13.60 -0.11
N LEU A 156 0.17 -13.95 -0.63
CA LEU A 156 -1.09 -13.31 -0.29
C LEU A 156 -1.78 -14.06 0.84
N LEU A 157 -2.36 -13.32 1.78
CA LEU A 157 -3.12 -13.85 2.89
C LEU A 157 -4.45 -13.10 2.99
N GLN A 158 -5.56 -13.82 3.10
CA GLN A 158 -6.87 -13.16 3.27
C GLN A 158 -6.95 -12.44 4.62
N GLU A 159 -7.47 -11.20 4.63
CA GLU A 159 -7.62 -10.36 5.82
C GLU A 159 -8.31 -11.09 7.00
N PRO A 160 -9.45 -11.81 6.81
CA PRO A 160 -10.07 -12.52 7.92
C PRO A 160 -9.22 -13.70 8.43
N VAL A 161 -8.42 -14.35 7.58
CA VAL A 161 -7.49 -15.40 8.02
C VAL A 161 -6.34 -14.82 8.83
N ALA A 162 -5.81 -13.66 8.40
CA ALA A 162 -4.78 -12.93 9.15
C ALA A 162 -5.29 -12.51 10.53
N ALA A 163 -6.51 -11.96 10.61
CA ALA A 163 -7.16 -11.59 11.88
C ALA A 163 -7.35 -12.80 12.79
N ALA A 164 -7.92 -13.90 12.27
CA ALA A 164 -8.12 -15.14 13.05
C ALA A 164 -6.78 -15.67 13.60
N THR A 165 -5.72 -15.64 12.81
CA THR A 165 -4.39 -16.07 13.24
C THR A 165 -3.84 -15.17 14.36
N ALA A 166 -4.02 -13.84 14.25
CA ALA A 166 -3.57 -12.88 15.26
C ALA A 166 -4.30 -13.06 16.60
N TYR A 167 -5.58 -13.42 16.56
CA TYR A 167 -6.37 -13.73 17.77
C TYR A 167 -6.16 -15.15 18.31
N GLY A 168 -5.23 -15.92 17.76
CA GLY A 168 -4.92 -17.28 18.23
C GLY A 168 -5.96 -18.33 17.84
N LEU A 169 -6.90 -18.02 16.95
CA LEU A 169 -7.88 -18.97 16.42
C LEU A 169 -7.20 -19.92 15.39
N THR A 170 -6.20 -20.63 15.83
CA THR A 170 -5.56 -21.67 15.03
C THR A 170 -6.23 -23.01 15.33
N ALA A 171 -6.16 -23.96 14.37
CA ALA A 171 -6.78 -25.28 14.46
C ALA A 171 -6.37 -26.16 15.69
N LYS A 172 -5.48 -25.66 16.55
CA LYS A 172 -5.03 -26.34 17.76
C LYS A 172 -5.97 -26.13 18.96
N ASN A 173 -6.97 -25.28 18.90
CA ASN A 173 -7.97 -25.10 19.97
C ASN A 173 -9.26 -25.88 19.67
N LYS A 174 -9.13 -27.10 19.16
CA LYS A 174 -10.19 -28.10 19.18
C LYS A 174 -9.82 -29.16 20.20
N ASP A 175 -10.03 -28.83 21.46
CA ASP A 175 -10.26 -29.75 22.56
C ASP A 175 -11.37 -29.20 23.45
#